data_d21e74139f844a8d73f9e06b368a8449
#
_entry.id   d21e74139f844a8d73f9e06b368a8449
#
_cell.length_a   1.000
_cell.length_b   1.000
_cell.length_c   1.000
_cell.angle_alpha   90.00
_cell.angle_beta   90.00
_cell.angle_gamma   90.00
#
_symmetry.space_group_name_H-M   'P 1'
#
loop_
_entity.id
_entity.type
_entity.pdbx_description
1 polymer ?
#
loop_
_entity_poly.entity_id
_entity_poly.type
_entity_poly.pdbx_seq_one_letter_code
_entity_poly.pdbx_strand_id
1 'polypeptide(L)'
;MIKFKSLNQSKDFLKILKKKRVNTKYFTIYFGKNFKNSSDKYLNISFVMKKNVGNAVIRNKIKRKLKYAVQKISKKKKLIDLNYTYVIFGKNNVYKDKFSFVLNEVNEMFKKINKWEAKHEAN
;
A
#
# COMPACT_ATOMS: atom_id res chain seq x y z
N MET A 1 -14.86 -1.47 -9.69
CA MET A 1 -13.72 -1.86 -8.83
C MET A 1 -12.42 -1.35 -9.44
N ILE A 2 -11.59 -0.72 -8.65
CA ILE A 2 -10.30 -0.23 -9.10
C ILE A 2 -9.34 -1.38 -9.31
N LYS A 3 -8.67 -1.42 -10.45
CA LYS A 3 -7.67 -2.43 -10.75
C LYS A 3 -6.30 -2.00 -10.19
N PHE A 4 -5.55 -2.96 -9.67
CA PHE A 4 -4.21 -2.73 -9.14
C PHE A 4 -3.17 -2.98 -10.24
N LYS A 5 -2.14 -2.14 -10.25
CA LYS A 5 -1.01 -2.28 -11.16
C LYS A 5 0.29 -2.19 -10.36
N SER A 6 1.11 -3.24 -10.45
CA SER A 6 2.40 -3.29 -9.76
C SER A 6 3.49 -2.58 -10.56
N LEU A 7 4.52 -2.11 -9.84
CA LEU A 7 5.72 -1.58 -10.50
C LEU A 7 6.48 -2.73 -11.16
N ASN A 8 6.88 -2.53 -12.43
CA ASN A 8 7.58 -3.54 -13.21
C ASN A 8 9.08 -3.35 -13.26
N GLN A 9 9.58 -2.12 -13.00
CA GLN A 9 10.98 -1.81 -13.16
C GLN A 9 11.63 -1.52 -11.81
N SER A 10 12.81 -2.10 -11.60
CA SER A 10 13.57 -1.92 -10.36
C SER A 10 13.88 -0.45 -10.07
N LYS A 11 14.18 0.35 -11.09
CA LYS A 11 14.49 1.78 -10.91
C LYS A 11 13.29 2.56 -10.36
N ASP A 12 12.08 2.25 -10.83
CA ASP A 12 10.86 2.91 -10.34
C ASP A 12 10.58 2.52 -8.90
N PHE A 13 10.78 1.26 -8.58
CA PHE A 13 10.65 0.73 -7.23
C PHE A 13 11.61 1.45 -6.27
N LEU A 14 12.89 1.58 -6.65
CA LEU A 14 13.89 2.25 -5.84
C LEU A 14 13.56 3.73 -5.62
N LYS A 15 12.99 4.39 -6.62
CA LYS A 15 12.57 5.78 -6.48
C LYS A 15 11.51 5.95 -5.41
N ILE A 16 10.52 5.05 -5.35
CA ILE A 16 9.47 5.10 -4.32
C ILE A 16 10.06 4.83 -2.94
N LEU A 17 11.04 3.94 -2.81
CA LEU A 17 11.66 3.66 -1.52
C LEU A 17 12.42 4.87 -0.94
N LYS A 18 12.72 5.87 -1.77
CA LYS A 18 13.36 7.11 -1.34
C LYS A 18 12.35 8.22 -0.98
N LYS A 19 11.06 7.96 -1.22
CA LYS A 19 10.00 8.92 -0.91
C LYS A 19 9.52 8.76 0.52
N LYS A 20 8.30 9.16 0.81
CA LYS A 20 7.74 9.12 2.16
C LYS A 20 7.49 7.69 2.61
N ARG A 21 7.74 7.42 3.89
CA ARG A 21 7.54 6.10 4.49
C ARG A 21 6.75 6.23 5.79
N VAL A 22 5.81 5.31 6.00
CA VAL A 22 5.10 5.16 7.28
C VAL A 22 5.16 3.71 7.71
N ASN A 23 5.53 3.47 8.96
CA ASN A 23 5.66 2.13 9.52
C ASN A 23 4.53 1.85 10.50
N THR A 24 3.92 0.67 10.39
CA THR A 24 2.87 0.21 11.31
C THR A 24 3.19 -1.17 11.86
N LYS A 25 2.35 -1.68 12.75
CA LYS A 25 2.47 -3.03 13.28
C LYS A 25 2.38 -4.10 12.18
N TYR A 26 1.60 -3.86 11.14
CA TYR A 26 1.29 -4.86 10.12
C TYR A 26 2.07 -4.69 8.82
N PHE A 27 2.55 -3.48 8.56
CA PHE A 27 3.27 -3.23 7.31
C PHE A 27 4.03 -1.91 7.36
N THR A 28 4.95 -1.76 6.41
CA THR A 28 5.58 -0.47 6.12
C THR A 28 5.11 -0.06 4.74
N ILE A 29 4.61 1.15 4.60
CA ILE A 29 4.14 1.67 3.31
C ILE A 29 5.01 2.83 2.86
N TYR A 30 5.46 2.76 1.61
CA TYR A 30 6.16 3.85 0.93
C TYR A 30 5.20 4.45 -0.09
N PHE A 31 5.20 5.75 -0.23
CA PHE A 31 4.31 6.41 -1.19
C PHE A 31 4.92 7.68 -1.75
N GLY A 32 4.52 8.03 -2.97
CA GLY A 32 4.95 9.25 -3.64
C GLY A 32 4.12 9.45 -4.90
N LYS A 33 4.19 10.65 -5.46
CA LYS A 33 3.47 10.96 -6.70
C LYS A 33 3.96 10.08 -7.85
N ASN A 34 3.07 9.74 -8.77
CA ASN A 34 3.41 8.96 -9.94
C ASN A 34 4.46 9.68 -10.79
N PHE A 35 5.37 8.90 -11.38
CA PHE A 35 6.45 9.43 -12.22
C PHE A 35 5.98 9.78 -13.62
N LYS A 36 4.91 9.13 -14.08
CA LYS A 36 4.36 9.29 -15.42
C LYS A 36 2.89 9.62 -15.32
N ASN A 37 2.33 10.16 -16.39
CA ASN A 37 0.88 10.35 -16.47
C ASN A 37 0.21 9.00 -16.25
N SER A 38 -0.54 8.89 -15.18
CA SER A 38 -1.23 7.66 -14.85
C SER A 38 -2.67 7.71 -15.37
N SER A 39 -3.17 6.54 -15.75
CA SER A 39 -4.58 6.39 -16.04
C SER A 39 -5.36 6.39 -14.73
N ASP A 40 -6.52 7.06 -14.70
CA ASP A 40 -7.42 7.04 -13.54
C ASP A 40 -8.03 5.65 -13.29
N LYS A 41 -7.74 4.70 -14.17
CA LYS A 41 -8.31 3.35 -14.10
C LYS A 41 -7.54 2.42 -13.17
N TYR A 42 -6.30 2.77 -12.80
CA TYR A 42 -5.42 1.88 -12.06
C TYR A 42 -4.89 2.53 -10.80
N LEU A 43 -4.82 1.74 -9.74
CA LEU A 43 -4.08 2.10 -8.54
C LEU A 43 -2.69 1.48 -8.66
N ASN A 44 -1.67 2.32 -8.63
CA ASN A 44 -0.27 1.85 -8.66
C ASN A 44 0.12 1.42 -7.26
N ILE A 45 0.11 0.12 -7.02
CA ILE A 45 0.42 -0.44 -5.71
C ILE A 45 1.13 -1.77 -5.86
N SER A 46 2.18 -1.97 -5.07
CA SER A 46 2.95 -3.20 -5.04
C SER A 46 2.97 -3.75 -3.63
N PHE A 47 2.83 -5.07 -3.49
CA PHE A 47 2.88 -5.77 -2.21
C PHE A 47 4.14 -6.62 -2.19
N VAL A 48 5.02 -6.35 -1.24
CA VAL A 48 6.32 -7.03 -1.13
C VAL A 48 6.38 -7.79 0.19
N MET A 49 6.76 -9.06 0.10
CA MET A 49 6.96 -9.92 1.27
C MET A 49 8.40 -10.39 1.27
N LYS A 50 9.19 -9.93 2.23
CA LYS A 50 10.58 -10.37 2.37
C LYS A 50 10.62 -11.84 2.80
N LYS A 51 11.70 -12.54 2.42
CA LYS A 51 11.83 -13.97 2.73
C LYS A 51 11.79 -14.29 4.23
N ASN A 52 12.29 -13.37 5.07
CA ASN A 52 12.30 -13.58 6.51
C ASN A 52 10.92 -13.49 7.16
N VAL A 53 9.90 -13.07 6.42
CA VAL A 53 8.53 -12.99 6.94
C VAL A 53 7.93 -14.39 7.12
N GLY A 54 8.34 -15.34 6.30
CA GLY A 54 7.86 -16.71 6.35
C GLY A 54 8.07 -17.44 5.03
N ASN A 55 7.62 -18.70 4.96
CA ASN A 55 7.71 -19.48 3.72
C ASN A 55 6.72 -18.93 2.66
N ALA A 56 6.76 -19.51 1.45
CA ALA A 56 5.94 -19.04 0.33
C ALA A 56 4.43 -19.06 0.64
N VAL A 57 3.96 -20.07 1.36
CA VAL A 57 2.55 -20.18 1.72
C VAL A 57 2.13 -19.03 2.64
N ILE A 58 2.93 -18.76 3.66
CA ILE A 58 2.68 -17.66 4.62
C ILE A 58 2.73 -16.32 3.89
N ARG A 59 3.76 -16.10 3.08
CA ARG A 59 3.90 -14.84 2.32
C ARG A 59 2.70 -14.61 1.40
N ASN A 60 2.20 -15.65 0.74
CA ASN A 60 1.03 -15.52 -0.13
C ASN A 60 -0.23 -15.16 0.67
N LYS A 61 -0.40 -15.74 1.86
CA LYS A 61 -1.55 -15.42 2.71
C LYS A 61 -1.50 -13.97 3.19
N ILE A 62 -0.33 -13.47 3.57
CA ILE A 62 -0.14 -12.08 3.97
C ILE A 62 -0.49 -11.15 2.80
N LYS A 63 0.04 -11.45 1.62
CA LYS A 63 -0.22 -10.66 0.42
C LYS A 63 -1.71 -10.59 0.12
N ARG A 64 -2.42 -11.72 0.18
CA ARG A 64 -3.86 -11.79 -0.07
C ARG A 64 -4.65 -10.95 0.93
N LYS A 65 -4.30 -11.04 2.23
CA LYS A 65 -4.97 -10.26 3.27
C LYS A 65 -4.80 -8.76 3.04
N LEU A 66 -3.57 -8.31 2.78
CA LEU A 66 -3.30 -6.90 2.53
C LEU A 66 -3.99 -6.41 1.27
N LYS A 67 -3.91 -7.19 0.19
CA LYS A 67 -4.55 -6.85 -1.08
C LYS A 67 -6.07 -6.73 -0.90
N TYR A 68 -6.68 -7.68 -0.20
CA TYR A 68 -8.12 -7.67 0.05
C TYR A 68 -8.53 -6.47 0.90
N ALA A 69 -7.72 -6.15 1.92
CA ALA A 69 -7.98 -4.97 2.76
C ALA A 69 -7.94 -3.69 1.95
N VAL A 70 -6.92 -3.52 1.10
CA VAL A 70 -6.81 -2.34 0.23
C VAL A 70 -7.98 -2.28 -0.76
N GLN A 71 -8.39 -3.41 -1.32
CA GLN A 71 -9.54 -3.46 -2.23
C GLN A 71 -10.82 -2.99 -1.54
N LYS A 72 -11.04 -3.41 -0.30
CA LYS A 72 -12.21 -2.96 0.47
C LYS A 72 -12.17 -1.46 0.74
N ILE A 73 -11.00 -0.94 1.09
CA ILE A 73 -10.84 0.49 1.35
C ILE A 73 -11.00 1.31 0.07
N SER A 74 -10.54 0.78 -1.07
CA SER A 74 -10.64 1.49 -2.35
C SER A 74 -12.06 1.69 -2.84
N LYS A 75 -13.02 0.94 -2.30
CA LYS A 75 -14.44 1.15 -2.60
C LYS A 75 -15.00 2.40 -1.92
N LYS A 76 -14.33 2.88 -0.87
CA LYS A 76 -14.71 4.12 -0.20
C LYS A 76 -14.10 5.28 -0.96
N LYS A 77 -14.93 6.21 -1.39
CA LYS A 77 -14.50 7.36 -2.18
C LYS A 77 -13.45 8.18 -1.42
N LYS A 78 -12.41 8.59 -2.13
CA LYS A 78 -11.41 9.57 -1.68
C LYS A 78 -10.43 9.09 -0.61
N LEU A 79 -10.39 7.81 -0.25
CA LEU A 79 -9.39 7.34 0.70
C LEU A 79 -8.06 7.01 0.04
N ILE A 80 -8.06 6.59 -1.22
CA ILE A 80 -6.84 6.22 -1.95
C ILE A 80 -6.69 7.12 -3.16
N ASP A 81 -5.52 7.75 -3.28
CA ASP A 81 -5.23 8.68 -4.36
C ASP A 81 -4.58 7.95 -5.54
N LEU A 82 -5.24 7.97 -6.70
CA LEU A 82 -4.75 7.31 -7.90
C LEU A 82 -3.55 8.03 -8.53
N ASN A 83 -3.25 9.24 -8.08
CA ASN A 83 -2.06 9.98 -8.56
C ASN A 83 -0.80 9.60 -7.81
N TYR A 84 -0.91 8.70 -6.84
CA TYR A 84 0.22 8.24 -6.04
C TYR A 84 0.53 6.78 -6.32
N THR A 85 1.79 6.42 -6.12
CA THR A 85 2.27 5.04 -6.15
C THR A 85 2.55 4.61 -4.71
N TYR A 86 2.10 3.41 -4.38
CA TYR A 86 2.26 2.84 -3.04
C TYR A 86 3.05 1.53 -3.13
N VAL A 87 3.96 1.32 -2.18
CA VAL A 87 4.66 0.04 -2.00
C VAL A 87 4.48 -0.39 -0.57
N ILE A 88 3.86 -1.55 -0.37
CA ILE A 88 3.55 -2.07 0.96
C ILE A 88 4.41 -3.30 1.23
N PHE A 89 5.24 -3.22 2.29
CA PHE A 89 6.01 -4.36 2.79
C PHE A 89 5.23 -4.98 3.94
N GLY A 90 4.69 -6.18 3.72
CA GLY A 90 3.91 -6.88 4.74
C GLY A 90 4.78 -7.48 5.83
N LYS A 91 4.22 -7.52 7.04
CA LYS A 91 4.88 -8.11 8.22
C LYS A 91 4.14 -9.38 8.66
N ASN A 92 4.82 -10.22 9.41
CA ASN A 92 4.27 -11.49 9.88
C ASN A 92 3.00 -11.33 10.73
N ASN A 93 2.82 -10.20 11.41
CA ASN A 93 1.63 -9.94 12.21
C ASN A 93 0.34 -10.00 11.37
N VAL A 94 0.41 -9.72 10.08
CA VAL A 94 -0.75 -9.85 9.19
C VAL A 94 -1.24 -11.29 9.16
N TYR A 95 -0.32 -12.25 9.16
CA TYR A 95 -0.66 -13.66 9.16
C TYR A 95 -1.28 -14.09 10.51
N LYS A 96 -0.74 -13.57 11.61
CA LYS A 96 -1.14 -13.98 12.97
C LYS A 96 -2.45 -13.40 13.44
N ASP A 97 -2.75 -12.15 13.10
CA ASP A 97 -3.89 -11.42 13.66
C ASP A 97 -5.12 -11.54 12.76
N LYS A 98 -6.27 -11.23 13.35
CA LYS A 98 -7.55 -11.27 12.63
C LYS A 98 -7.57 -10.24 11.50
N PHE A 99 -8.25 -10.57 10.41
CA PHE A 99 -8.39 -9.69 9.26
C PHE A 99 -8.97 -8.31 9.64
N SER A 100 -9.92 -8.27 10.57
CA SER A 100 -10.53 -7.01 10.99
C SER A 100 -9.51 -6.01 11.54
N PHE A 101 -8.49 -6.49 12.25
CA PHE A 101 -7.44 -5.61 12.76
C PHE A 101 -6.56 -5.08 11.63
N VAL A 102 -6.23 -5.93 10.67
CA VAL A 102 -5.45 -5.54 9.49
C VAL A 102 -6.21 -4.51 8.66
N LEU A 103 -7.51 -4.76 8.43
CA LEU A 103 -8.38 -3.85 7.68
C LEU A 103 -8.45 -2.47 8.34
N ASN A 104 -8.62 -2.45 9.66
CA ASN A 104 -8.67 -1.21 10.41
C ASN A 104 -7.37 -0.42 10.29
N GLU A 105 -6.23 -1.10 10.37
CA GLU A 105 -4.92 -0.45 10.26
C GLU A 105 -4.72 0.13 8.85
N VAL A 106 -5.10 -0.60 7.81
CA VAL A 106 -5.03 -0.11 6.42
C VAL A 106 -5.89 1.15 6.27
N ASN A 107 -7.12 1.11 6.80
CA ASN A 107 -8.04 2.24 6.74
C ASN A 107 -7.45 3.47 7.43
N GLU A 108 -6.94 3.32 8.65
CA GLU A 108 -6.35 4.42 9.42
C GLU A 108 -5.10 4.97 8.72
N MET A 109 -4.32 4.10 8.10
CA MET A 109 -3.10 4.49 7.41
C MET A 109 -3.40 5.37 6.20
N PHE A 110 -4.36 4.99 5.37
CA PHE A 110 -4.73 5.79 4.21
C PHE A 110 -5.35 7.13 4.62
N LYS A 111 -6.07 7.17 5.73
CA LYS A 111 -6.55 8.44 6.28
C LYS A 111 -5.40 9.36 6.67
N LYS A 112 -4.37 8.82 7.33
CA LYS A 112 -3.17 9.59 7.70
C LYS A 112 -2.43 10.11 6.47
N ILE A 113 -2.27 9.26 5.47
CA ILE A 113 -1.60 9.64 4.22
C ILE A 113 -2.36 10.78 3.54
N ASN A 114 -3.68 10.69 3.44
CA ASN A 114 -4.50 11.73 2.84
C ASN A 114 -4.38 13.07 3.58
N LYS A 115 -4.36 13.04 4.89
CA LYS A 115 -4.17 14.26 5.68
C LYS A 115 -2.80 14.86 5.45
N TRP A 116 -1.77 14.01 5.38
CA TRP A 116 -0.40 14.46 5.13
C TRP A 116 -0.28 15.09 3.74
N GLU A 117 -0.84 14.43 2.71
CA GLU A 117 -0.82 14.93 1.34
C GLU A 117 -1.51 16.29 1.23
N ALA A 118 -2.72 16.41 1.78
CA ALA A 118 -3.48 17.66 1.75
C ALA A 118 -2.71 18.81 2.41
N LYS A 119 -2.07 18.53 3.55
CA LYS A 119 -1.30 19.52 4.28
C LYS A 119 -0.08 20.00 3.50
N HIS A 120 0.63 19.08 2.81
CA HIS A 120 1.85 19.42 2.11
C HIS A 120 1.60 19.94 0.70
N GLU A 121 0.52 19.52 0.05
CA GLU A 121 0.16 20.04 -1.27
C GLU A 121 -0.43 21.45 -1.23
N ALA A 122 -1.00 21.85 -0.11
CA ALA A 122 -1.56 23.19 0.06
C ALA A 122 -0.50 24.28 0.06
N ASN A 123 0.75 23.87 0.16
CA ASN A 123 1.88 24.78 0.10
C ASN A 123 2.48 24.77 -1.31
#